data_2c87cfd3c7d4c4fe4fefdd88abe5af81
#
_entry.id   2c87cfd3c7d4c4fe4fefdd88abe5af81
#
_cell.length_a   1.000
_cell.length_b   1.000
_cell.length_c   1.000
_cell.angle_alpha   90.00
_cell.angle_beta   90.00
_cell.angle_gamma   90.00
#
_symmetry.space_group_name_H-M   'P 1'
#
loop_
_entity.id
_entity.type
_entity.pdbx_description
1 polymer ?
#
loop_
_entity_poly.entity_id
_entity_poly.type
_entity_poly.pdbx_seq_one_letter_code
_entity_poly.pdbx_strand_id
1 'polypeptide(L)'
;SLLGEKLSAEEAERWGLIWKCVEDEALLPTVREVAERLAQGPTFGYAMTKKALLVSGTNDLATQLDLERDLMSACGRSEDYQEGVQAFLEKRQPRFRGR
;
A
#
# COMPACT_ATOMS: atom_id res chain seq x y z
N SER A 1 -1.92 -21.40 15.98
CA SER A 1 -3.12 -22.01 15.37
C SER A 1 -3.27 -23.49 15.67
N LEU A 2 -2.19 -24.27 15.73
CA LEU A 2 -2.29 -25.72 16.02
C LEU A 2 -2.79 -26.02 17.45
N LEU A 3 -2.47 -25.18 18.42
CA LEU A 3 -2.87 -25.34 19.82
C LEU A 3 -4.23 -24.70 20.16
N GLY A 4 -4.80 -23.91 19.24
CA GLY A 4 -6.11 -23.28 19.40
C GLY A 4 -6.17 -22.20 20.49
N GLU A 5 -5.04 -21.66 20.91
CA GLU A 5 -4.95 -20.58 21.89
C GLU A 5 -5.49 -19.27 21.31
N LYS A 6 -6.06 -18.43 22.20
CA LYS A 6 -6.49 -17.08 21.83
C LYS A 6 -5.24 -16.21 21.61
N LEU A 7 -5.23 -15.49 20.50
CA LEU A 7 -4.21 -14.50 20.18
C LEU A 7 -4.75 -13.10 20.52
N SER A 8 -4.02 -12.33 21.33
CA SER A 8 -4.39 -10.93 21.61
C SER A 8 -4.09 -10.03 20.42
N ALA A 9 -4.72 -8.85 20.37
CA ALA A 9 -4.48 -7.89 19.29
C ALA A 9 -3.05 -7.33 19.34
N GLU A 10 -2.50 -7.12 20.54
CA GLU A 10 -1.13 -6.66 20.76
C GLU A 10 -0.10 -7.69 20.26
N GLU A 11 -0.37 -8.98 20.51
CA GLU A 11 0.49 -10.05 19.98
C GLU A 11 0.38 -10.16 18.46
N ALA A 12 -0.82 -9.99 17.90
CA ALA A 12 -1.05 -10.00 16.46
C ALA A 12 -0.29 -8.86 15.77
N GLU A 13 -0.26 -7.65 16.36
CA GLU A 13 0.58 -6.54 15.88
C GLU A 13 2.06 -6.88 15.97
N ARG A 14 2.54 -7.33 17.13
CA ARG A 14 3.95 -7.69 17.36
C ARG A 14 4.45 -8.76 16.39
N TRP A 15 3.58 -9.69 15.99
CA TRP A 15 3.92 -10.75 15.03
C TRP A 15 3.72 -10.33 13.57
N GLY A 16 3.24 -9.12 13.31
CA GLY A 16 2.98 -8.62 11.96
C GLY A 16 1.76 -9.24 11.27
N LEU A 17 0.86 -9.88 12.04
CA LEU A 17 -0.40 -10.41 11.51
C LEU A 17 -1.39 -9.29 11.19
N ILE A 18 -1.39 -8.24 12.00
CA ILE A 18 -2.09 -6.99 11.75
C ILE A 18 -1.11 -5.82 11.77
N TRP A 19 -1.47 -4.73 11.11
CA TRP A 19 -0.61 -3.55 10.99
C TRP A 19 -0.48 -2.78 12.31
N LYS A 20 -1.60 -2.61 13.04
CA LYS A 20 -1.64 -1.82 14.27
C LYS A 20 -2.79 -2.26 15.17
N CYS A 21 -2.51 -2.30 16.46
CA CYS A 21 -3.49 -2.40 17.54
C CYS A 21 -3.64 -1.01 18.17
N VAL A 22 -4.85 -0.62 18.48
CA VAL A 22 -5.19 0.65 19.16
C VAL A 22 -6.33 0.41 20.14
N GLU A 23 -6.50 1.30 21.11
CA GLU A 23 -7.67 1.30 21.99
C GLU A 23 -8.97 1.48 21.18
N ASP A 24 -10.06 0.92 21.68
CA ASP A 24 -11.36 0.86 20.98
C ASP A 24 -11.85 2.26 20.55
N GLU A 25 -11.67 3.28 21.41
CA GLU A 25 -12.06 4.66 21.12
C GLU A 25 -11.23 5.29 20.01
N ALA A 26 -9.99 4.84 19.83
CA ALA A 26 -9.07 5.34 18.81
C ALA A 26 -9.22 4.60 17.47
N LEU A 27 -9.95 3.49 17.41
CA LEU A 27 -10.05 2.66 16.21
C LEU A 27 -10.59 3.44 15.00
N LEU A 28 -11.76 4.01 15.10
CA LEU A 28 -12.38 4.74 13.98
C LEU A 28 -11.59 5.99 13.57
N PRO A 29 -11.10 6.84 14.49
CA PRO A 29 -10.21 7.94 14.12
C PRO A 29 -8.96 7.48 13.36
N THR A 30 -8.27 6.44 13.85
CA THR A 30 -7.07 5.90 13.20
C THR A 30 -7.37 5.34 11.81
N VAL A 31 -8.46 4.58 11.66
CA VAL A 31 -8.85 4.03 10.36
C VAL A 31 -9.19 5.13 9.36
N ARG A 32 -9.90 6.18 9.78
CA ARG A 32 -10.23 7.34 8.92
C ARG A 32 -8.97 8.06 8.46
N GLU A 33 -8.04 8.35 9.36
CA GLU A 33 -6.77 9.00 9.02
C GLU A 33 -6.01 8.19 7.94
N VAL A 34 -5.91 6.87 8.11
CA VAL A 34 -5.26 6.00 7.12
C VAL A 34 -6.00 5.99 5.78
N ALA A 35 -7.34 5.88 5.82
CA ALA A 35 -8.16 5.88 4.62
C ALA A 35 -8.05 7.19 3.83
N GLU A 36 -8.10 8.34 4.50
CA GLU A 36 -7.93 9.66 3.90
C GLU A 36 -6.53 9.83 3.29
N ARG A 37 -5.49 9.41 4.00
CA ARG A 37 -4.12 9.43 3.51
C ARG A 37 -3.96 8.56 2.26
N LEU A 38 -4.55 7.36 2.22
CA LEU A 38 -4.54 6.50 1.05
C LEU A 38 -5.35 7.09 -0.11
N ALA A 39 -6.52 7.68 0.17
CA ALA A 39 -7.35 8.30 -0.86
C ALA A 39 -6.69 9.53 -1.52
N GLN A 40 -5.84 10.25 -0.80
CA GLN A 40 -5.07 11.38 -1.32
C GLN A 40 -3.76 10.97 -2.01
N GLY A 41 -3.39 9.70 -1.92
CA GLY A 41 -2.16 9.18 -2.49
C GLY A 41 -2.30 8.78 -3.98
N PRO A 42 -1.21 8.29 -4.60
CA PRO A 42 -1.20 7.85 -6.00
C PRO A 42 -1.94 6.51 -6.15
N THR A 43 -3.27 6.54 -6.19
CA THR A 43 -4.12 5.33 -6.14
C THR A 43 -3.92 4.40 -7.33
N PHE A 44 -3.49 4.92 -8.50
CA PHE A 44 -3.04 4.09 -9.61
C PHE A 44 -1.83 3.24 -9.22
N GLY A 45 -0.80 3.83 -8.61
CA GLY A 45 0.38 3.11 -8.09
C GLY A 45 0.00 2.06 -7.05
N TYR A 46 -0.92 2.38 -6.13
CA TYR A 46 -1.41 1.40 -5.15
C TYR A 46 -2.11 0.21 -5.82
N ALA A 47 -2.90 0.44 -6.88
CA ALA A 47 -3.53 -0.63 -7.63
C ALA A 47 -2.49 -1.54 -8.31
N MET A 48 -1.43 -0.98 -8.88
CA MET A 48 -0.34 -1.74 -9.51
C MET A 48 0.45 -2.54 -8.47
N THR A 49 0.75 -1.95 -7.31
CA THR A 49 1.41 -2.65 -6.19
C THR A 49 0.58 -3.84 -5.70
N LYS A 50 -0.72 -3.64 -5.49
CA LYS A 50 -1.63 -4.72 -5.08
C LYS A 50 -1.67 -5.85 -6.13
N LYS A 51 -1.68 -5.51 -7.42
CA LYS A 51 -1.65 -6.48 -8.51
C LYS A 51 -0.38 -7.33 -8.47
N ALA A 52 0.80 -6.72 -8.26
CA ALA A 52 2.06 -7.44 -8.13
C ALA A 52 2.05 -8.39 -6.93
N LEU A 53 1.64 -7.89 -5.75
CA LEU A 53 1.60 -8.67 -4.52
C LEU A 53 0.62 -9.84 -4.59
N LEU A 54 -0.54 -9.68 -5.23
CA LEU A 54 -1.58 -10.70 -5.30
C LEU A 54 -1.10 -12.01 -5.97
N VAL A 55 -0.20 -11.90 -6.94
CA VAL A 55 0.29 -13.04 -7.72
C VAL A 55 1.70 -13.48 -7.33
N SER A 56 2.39 -12.72 -6.47
CA SER A 56 3.79 -12.98 -6.09
C SER A 56 4.00 -14.36 -5.44
N GLY A 57 2.99 -14.90 -4.77
CA GLY A 57 3.05 -16.21 -4.12
C GLY A 57 2.95 -17.40 -5.09
N THR A 58 2.57 -17.15 -6.35
CA THR A 58 2.37 -18.20 -7.38
C THR A 58 3.30 -18.07 -8.57
N ASN A 59 3.86 -16.88 -8.81
CA ASN A 59 4.82 -16.64 -9.89
C ASN A 59 6.21 -17.20 -9.52
N ASP A 60 6.94 -17.69 -10.51
CA ASP A 60 8.39 -17.82 -10.37
C ASP A 60 9.06 -16.44 -10.40
N LEU A 61 10.33 -16.39 -10.02
CA LEU A 61 11.08 -15.13 -9.90
C LEU A 61 11.13 -14.36 -11.23
N ALA A 62 11.38 -15.04 -12.36
CA ALA A 62 11.49 -14.39 -13.66
C ALA A 62 10.16 -13.75 -14.08
N THR A 63 9.07 -14.49 -13.97
CA THR A 63 7.71 -14.02 -14.26
C THR A 63 7.33 -12.84 -13.35
N GLN A 64 7.68 -12.90 -12.07
CA GLN A 64 7.40 -11.82 -11.13
C GLN A 64 8.18 -10.55 -11.49
N LEU A 65 9.47 -10.66 -11.80
CA LEU A 65 10.29 -9.51 -12.19
C LEU A 65 9.82 -8.85 -13.50
N ASP A 66 9.41 -9.66 -14.49
CA ASP A 66 8.83 -9.14 -15.72
C ASP A 66 7.53 -8.38 -15.46
N LEU A 67 6.64 -8.94 -14.63
CA LEU A 67 5.41 -8.26 -14.22
C LEU A 67 5.69 -6.94 -13.50
N GLU A 68 6.60 -6.93 -12.53
CA GLU A 68 6.94 -5.72 -11.78
C GLU A 68 7.55 -4.64 -12.67
N ARG A 69 8.42 -5.03 -13.62
CA ARG A 69 8.95 -4.11 -14.63
C ARG A 69 7.82 -3.46 -15.44
N ASP A 70 6.85 -4.25 -15.90
CA ASP A 70 5.75 -3.76 -16.73
C ASP A 70 4.80 -2.85 -15.93
N LEU A 71 4.49 -3.21 -14.68
CA LEU A 71 3.68 -2.37 -13.77
C LEU A 71 4.40 -1.08 -13.40
N MET A 72 5.71 -1.14 -13.11
CA MET A 72 6.52 0.05 -12.85
C MET A 72 6.58 0.97 -14.08
N SER A 73 6.74 0.41 -15.26
CA SER A 73 6.70 1.16 -16.51
C SER A 73 5.34 1.84 -16.75
N ALA A 74 4.24 1.17 -16.41
CA ALA A 74 2.91 1.76 -16.46
C ALA A 74 2.77 2.93 -15.48
N CYS A 75 3.24 2.76 -14.23
CA CYS A 75 3.26 3.84 -13.25
C CYS A 75 4.10 5.04 -13.71
N GLY A 76 5.28 4.80 -14.31
CA GLY A 76 6.16 5.86 -14.81
C GLY A 76 5.56 6.69 -15.95
N ARG A 77 4.53 6.19 -16.63
CA ARG A 77 3.78 6.92 -17.67
C ARG A 77 2.51 7.61 -17.16
N SER A 78 2.17 7.43 -15.88
CA SER A 78 0.96 8.01 -15.29
C SER A 78 1.09 9.52 -15.05
N GLU A 79 -0.05 10.22 -15.03
CA GLU A 79 -0.11 11.62 -14.62
C GLU A 79 0.37 11.79 -13.16
N ASP A 80 0.04 10.83 -12.30
CA ASP A 80 0.44 10.84 -10.89
C ASP A 80 1.96 10.78 -10.71
N TYR A 81 2.68 10.03 -11.56
CA TYR A 81 4.14 10.01 -11.53
C TYR A 81 4.72 11.38 -11.89
N GLN A 82 4.22 12.00 -12.97
CA GLN A 82 4.65 13.33 -13.40
C GLN A 82 4.37 14.39 -12.32
N GLU A 83 3.19 14.35 -11.74
CA GLU A 83 2.82 15.22 -10.61
C GLU A 83 3.73 15.01 -9.41
N GLY A 84 4.03 13.76 -9.05
CA GLY A 84 4.92 13.42 -7.95
C GLY A 84 6.33 14.00 -8.15
N VAL A 85 6.90 13.84 -9.35
CA VAL A 85 8.21 14.40 -9.72
C VAL A 85 8.19 15.93 -9.65
N GLN A 86 7.18 16.56 -10.24
CA GLN A 86 7.04 18.02 -10.24
C GLN A 86 6.88 18.58 -8.83
N ALA A 87 6.03 17.97 -8.01
CA ALA A 87 5.83 18.38 -6.62
C ALA A 87 7.11 18.26 -5.79
N PHE A 88 7.89 17.19 -6.03
CA PHE A 88 9.19 17.00 -5.37
C PHE A 88 10.19 18.12 -5.73
N LEU A 89 10.31 18.47 -7.01
CA LEU A 89 11.19 19.54 -7.48
C LEU A 89 10.77 20.91 -6.94
N GLU A 90 9.47 21.15 -6.86
CA GLU A 90 8.87 22.41 -6.35
C GLU A 90 8.76 22.44 -4.82
N LYS A 91 9.13 21.36 -4.12
CA LYS A 91 9.02 21.23 -2.65
C LYS A 91 7.60 21.51 -2.11
N ARG A 92 6.58 21.05 -2.84
CA ARG A 92 5.16 21.16 -2.46
C ARG A 92 4.52 19.78 -2.29
N GLN A 93 3.35 19.75 -1.70
CA GLN A 93 2.54 18.54 -1.64
C GLN A 93 2.01 18.19 -3.04
N PRO A 94 2.08 16.90 -3.47
CA PRO A 94 1.50 16.44 -4.71
C PRO A 94 -0.02 16.41 -4.65
N ARG A 95 -0.68 16.50 -5.82
CA ARG A 95 -2.12 16.39 -5.98
C ARG A 95 -2.44 15.26 -6.94
N PHE A 96 -2.43 14.05 -6.43
CA PHE A 96 -2.68 12.85 -7.22
C PHE A 96 -4.12 12.75 -7.69
N ARG A 97 -4.34 12.10 -8.85
CA ARG A 97 -5.65 11.92 -9.50
C ARG A 97 -5.99 10.46 -9.78
N GLY A 98 -5.09 9.53 -9.48
CA GLY A 98 -5.28 8.09 -9.69
C GLY A 98 -5.15 7.64 -11.15
N ARG A 99 -4.40 8.32 -11.97
CA ARG A 99 -4.26 8.00 -13.40
C ARG A 99 -2.91 8.42 -13.99
#